data_0fabf80e4f3296199e3378bc347e9f95
#
_entry.id   0fabf80e4f3296199e3378bc347e9f95
#
_cell.length_a   1.000
_cell.length_b   1.000
_cell.length_c   1.000
_cell.angle_alpha   90.00
_cell.angle_beta   90.00
_cell.angle_gamma   90.00
#
_symmetry.space_group_name_H-M   'P 1'
#
loop_
_entity.id
_entity.type
_entity.pdbx_description
1 polymer ?
#
loop_
_entity_poly.entity_id
_entity_poly.type
_entity_poly.pdbx_seq_one_letter_code
_entity_poly.pdbx_strand_id
1 'polypeptide(L)'
;MNESEQDKRLPVTVLTGFLGSGKTTLLNHILTSTEHKMKFAVIENEFGDVGIDENILVESSEESIIEVMNGCICCTVRGDLTEVLDNMYDRIKDFDGVIIETTGLADPAPVAQTFFADQRVSNNYNLDGIITVVDAKHIVQHLDDEKPEGVENESVEQLAFADRIMLNKIDLVNEQELSDVEARIKSINGFAPIFHTQNSIIDPKELINIGAFDLEKTLEMDPEFLDTEAEHEHDDRVTSTSMKFEGELNVNKLERYIGNLMREHGENLFRYKGVLAVKGVDEKYVFQGVHMLFGGDYSRDIGLWKEGETRECRFVFIGRDLDHDALQKGLMECQAEELRFNLGDTVYANIGEFTEGRIIKLWDEGNPYLSLIHISEPTRRS
;
A
#
# COMPACT_ATOMS: atom_id res chain seq x y z
N MET A 1 8.03 -28.32 12.50
CA MET A 1 8.66 -26.98 12.49
C MET A 1 9.04 -26.77 11.05
N ASN A 2 8.17 -26.17 10.27
CA ASN A 2 8.50 -25.72 8.93
C ASN A 2 8.91 -24.26 9.10
N GLU A 3 10.12 -23.96 8.68
CA GLU A 3 10.55 -22.59 8.43
C GLU A 3 9.50 -21.97 7.51
N SER A 4 8.96 -20.81 7.88
CA SER A 4 8.09 -20.02 7.06
C SER A 4 8.73 -19.92 5.67
N GLU A 5 8.01 -20.26 4.60
CA GLU A 5 8.45 -19.95 3.24
C GLU A 5 8.57 -18.43 3.17
N GLN A 6 9.77 -17.94 3.38
CA GLN A 6 10.11 -16.54 3.24
C GLN A 6 9.76 -16.13 1.82
N ASP A 7 9.04 -15.04 1.65
CA ASP A 7 8.72 -14.47 0.34
C ASP A 7 10.05 -14.29 -0.43
N LYS A 8 10.21 -15.02 -1.51
CA LYS A 8 11.46 -15.04 -2.30
C LYS A 8 11.52 -13.91 -3.33
N ARG A 9 10.47 -13.10 -3.39
CA ARG A 9 10.44 -11.97 -4.31
C ARG A 9 11.42 -10.89 -3.86
N LEU A 10 12.05 -10.22 -4.83
CA LEU A 10 12.96 -9.12 -4.53
C LEU A 10 12.16 -7.90 -4.04
N PRO A 11 12.49 -7.34 -2.87
CA PRO A 11 11.87 -6.12 -2.39
C PRO A 11 12.31 -4.92 -3.24
N VAL A 12 11.37 -4.04 -3.55
CA VAL A 12 11.59 -2.83 -4.34
C VAL A 12 11.20 -1.61 -3.53
N THR A 13 12.17 -0.73 -3.28
CA THR A 13 11.95 0.56 -2.63
C THR A 13 11.92 1.66 -3.67
N VAL A 14 10.87 2.47 -3.67
CA VAL A 14 10.73 3.62 -4.59
C VAL A 14 11.10 4.90 -3.85
N LEU A 15 12.08 5.65 -4.38
CA LEU A 15 12.45 6.98 -3.91
C LEU A 15 11.79 8.04 -4.78
N THR A 16 10.96 8.88 -4.19
CA THR A 16 10.31 10.00 -4.87
C THR A 16 10.49 11.31 -4.10
N GLY A 17 10.01 12.41 -4.64
CA GLY A 17 10.13 13.76 -4.08
C GLY A 17 10.58 14.76 -5.15
N PHE A 18 10.25 16.02 -5.00
CA PHE A 18 10.52 17.05 -6.01
C PHE A 18 12.03 17.31 -6.24
N LEU A 19 12.33 18.03 -7.32
CA LEU A 19 13.70 18.30 -7.73
C LEU A 19 14.47 19.06 -6.63
N GLY A 20 15.65 18.56 -6.29
CA GLY A 20 16.51 19.18 -5.28
C GLY A 20 16.16 18.80 -3.83
N SER A 21 15.17 17.93 -3.56
CA SER A 21 14.80 17.50 -2.21
C SER A 21 15.90 16.69 -1.51
N GLY A 22 16.76 16.02 -2.27
CA GLY A 22 17.89 15.22 -1.77
C GLY A 22 17.80 13.72 -2.04
N LYS A 23 16.99 13.29 -3.02
CA LYS A 23 16.83 11.88 -3.41
C LYS A 23 18.15 11.21 -3.76
N THR A 24 18.88 11.77 -4.71
CA THR A 24 20.19 11.23 -5.13
C THR A 24 21.21 11.24 -4.00
N THR A 25 21.14 12.23 -3.10
CA THR A 25 22.00 12.27 -1.90
C THR A 25 21.65 11.11 -0.96
N LEU A 26 20.34 10.83 -0.78
CA LEU A 26 19.87 9.69 0.01
C LEU A 26 20.30 8.37 -0.62
N LEU A 27 20.08 8.22 -1.93
CA LEU A 27 20.48 7.04 -2.67
C LEU A 27 21.99 6.75 -2.46
N ASN A 28 22.83 7.75 -2.66
CA ASN A 28 24.28 7.61 -2.42
C ASN A 28 24.61 7.27 -0.95
N HIS A 29 23.88 7.85 0.00
CA HIS A 29 24.06 7.53 1.42
C HIS A 29 23.72 6.05 1.70
N ILE A 30 22.62 5.54 1.16
CA ILE A 30 22.25 4.13 1.28
C ILE A 30 23.32 3.23 0.64
N LEU A 31 23.70 3.49 -0.59
CA LEU A 31 24.63 2.65 -1.36
C LEU A 31 26.05 2.62 -0.75
N THR A 32 26.48 3.69 -0.11
CA THR A 32 27.81 3.78 0.51
C THR A 32 27.83 3.34 1.98
N SER A 33 26.67 3.09 2.57
CA SER A 33 26.60 2.63 3.96
C SER A 33 27.11 1.19 4.08
N THR A 34 28.04 0.98 4.98
CA THR A 34 28.58 -0.35 5.30
C THR A 34 27.79 -1.08 6.38
N GLU A 35 26.77 -0.43 6.95
CA GLU A 35 26.05 -0.95 8.13
C GLU A 35 25.07 -2.06 7.76
N HIS A 36 24.42 -1.98 6.59
CA HIS A 36 23.40 -2.95 6.17
C HIS A 36 23.98 -4.18 5.44
N LYS A 37 25.17 -4.10 4.83
CA LYS A 37 25.81 -5.17 4.03
C LYS A 37 24.96 -5.75 2.90
N MET A 38 24.00 -4.99 2.40
CA MET A 38 23.04 -5.43 1.38
C MET A 38 23.51 -5.00 -0.01
N LYS A 39 23.13 -5.79 -1.03
CA LYS A 39 23.39 -5.53 -2.43
C LYS A 39 22.11 -5.04 -3.10
N PHE A 40 22.17 -3.88 -3.72
CA PHE A 40 21.02 -3.29 -4.42
C PHE A 40 21.27 -3.15 -5.91
N ALA A 41 20.23 -3.44 -6.70
CA ALA A 41 20.13 -2.94 -8.05
C ALA A 41 19.45 -1.56 -8.01
N VAL A 42 19.90 -0.64 -8.84
CA VAL A 42 19.38 0.73 -8.90
C VAL A 42 18.83 1.02 -10.28
N ILE A 43 17.63 1.57 -10.32
CA ILE A 43 17.01 2.12 -11.52
C ILE A 43 16.87 3.62 -11.31
N GLU A 44 17.65 4.41 -12.04
CA GLU A 44 17.55 5.87 -12.04
C GLU A 44 16.77 6.35 -13.24
N ASN A 45 15.94 7.37 -13.01
CA ASN A 45 15.14 7.98 -14.05
C ASN A 45 15.50 9.48 -14.16
N GLU A 46 16.41 9.81 -15.06
CA GLU A 46 16.73 11.21 -15.35
C GLU A 46 16.05 11.72 -16.62
N PHE A 47 15.40 12.90 -16.49
CA PHE A 47 14.96 13.71 -17.60
C PHE A 47 16.16 14.52 -18.13
N GLY A 48 16.69 14.15 -19.27
CA GLY A 48 17.73 14.95 -19.93
C GLY A 48 17.94 14.55 -21.38
N ASP A 49 17.62 15.49 -22.27
CA ASP A 49 17.90 15.47 -23.71
C ASP A 49 19.40 15.58 -23.99
N VAL A 50 20.23 14.78 -23.40
CA VAL A 50 21.63 14.61 -23.82
C VAL A 50 22.09 13.22 -23.43
N GLY A 51 22.43 12.42 -24.42
CA GLY A 51 23.19 11.19 -24.19
C GLY A 51 24.45 11.53 -23.40
N ILE A 52 24.40 11.27 -22.14
CA ILE A 52 25.55 11.32 -21.26
C ILE A 52 25.89 9.87 -20.95
N ASP A 53 27.08 9.52 -21.44
CA ASP A 53 27.91 8.39 -21.10
C ASP A 53 27.36 7.44 -20.01
N GLU A 54 27.41 6.17 -20.34
CA GLU A 54 27.38 5.00 -19.46
C GLU A 54 28.38 5.18 -18.30
N ASN A 55 28.16 6.11 -17.39
CA ASN A 55 28.96 6.27 -16.20
C ASN A 55 28.22 5.69 -14.99
N ILE A 56 28.32 4.44 -14.90
CA ILE A 56 28.39 3.57 -13.76
C ILE A 56 28.96 4.31 -12.56
N LEU A 57 28.14 4.57 -11.55
CA LEU A 57 28.63 4.83 -10.20
C LEU A 57 29.13 3.49 -9.63
N VAL A 58 30.31 3.10 -10.07
CA VAL A 58 31.10 2.06 -9.41
C VAL A 58 32.23 2.75 -8.69
N GLU A 59 32.07 2.95 -7.39
CA GLU A 59 33.25 2.98 -6.51
C GLU A 59 32.89 2.51 -5.12
N SER A 60 33.49 1.45 -4.84
CA SER A 60 34.35 0.98 -3.80
C SER A 60 33.69 0.27 -2.63
N SER A 61 33.60 -0.99 -2.79
CA SER A 61 34.20 -1.99 -1.91
C SER A 61 34.12 -3.33 -2.63
N GLU A 62 35.10 -4.19 -2.50
CA GLU A 62 35.28 -5.43 -3.27
C GLU A 62 34.12 -6.45 -3.13
N GLU A 63 32.96 -6.09 -2.57
CA GLU A 63 31.84 -7.00 -2.33
C GLU A 63 30.46 -6.49 -2.80
N SER A 64 30.36 -5.27 -3.38
CA SER A 64 29.04 -4.74 -3.80
C SER A 64 29.04 -4.47 -5.30
N ILE A 65 28.40 -5.32 -6.09
CA ILE A 65 28.14 -5.04 -7.50
C ILE A 65 26.86 -4.22 -7.55
N ILE A 66 26.98 -2.95 -7.91
CA ILE A 66 25.85 -2.07 -8.18
C ILE A 66 25.69 -2.03 -9.69
N GLU A 67 24.55 -2.47 -10.18
CA GLU A 67 24.21 -2.34 -11.57
C GLU A 67 23.22 -1.19 -11.75
N VAL A 68 23.67 -0.11 -12.36
CA VAL A 68 22.82 1.03 -12.70
C VAL A 68 22.32 0.81 -14.12
N MET A 69 21.01 0.74 -14.30
CA MET A 69 20.38 0.72 -15.61
C MET A 69 19.69 2.07 -15.84
N ASN A 70 20.18 2.84 -16.80
CA ASN A 70 19.54 4.08 -17.23
C ASN A 70 18.36 3.75 -18.13
N GLY A 71 17.16 3.94 -17.63
CA GLY A 71 15.92 3.81 -18.38
C GLY A 71 15.02 5.01 -18.18
N CYS A 72 14.53 5.60 -19.28
CA CYS A 72 13.62 6.75 -19.21
C CYS A 72 12.22 6.26 -18.79
N ILE A 73 11.89 6.41 -17.50
CA ILE A 73 10.55 6.09 -16.97
C ILE A 73 9.72 7.38 -16.91
N CYS A 74 9.39 7.96 -18.05
CA CYS A 74 8.50 9.10 -18.09
C CYS A 74 7.34 8.89 -19.06
N CYS A 75 6.15 9.18 -18.59
CA CYS A 75 4.90 9.37 -19.34
C CYS A 75 4.28 8.22 -20.17
N THR A 76 4.99 7.15 -20.51
CA THR A 76 4.37 5.95 -21.13
C THR A 76 4.63 4.66 -20.33
N VAL A 77 4.91 4.78 -19.23
CA VAL A 77 5.64 4.30 -18.05
C VAL A 77 5.45 2.82 -17.70
N ARG A 78 4.28 2.22 -17.85
CA ARG A 78 4.08 0.83 -17.40
C ARG A 78 4.81 -0.20 -18.25
N GLY A 79 4.87 0.01 -19.56
CA GLY A 79 5.51 -0.93 -20.50
C GLY A 79 7.01 -0.99 -20.30
N ASP A 80 7.63 0.18 -20.18
CA ASP A 80 9.08 0.29 -20.12
C ASP A 80 9.65 -0.23 -18.80
N LEU A 81 9.03 0.12 -17.66
CA LEU A 81 9.46 -0.37 -16.35
C LEU A 81 9.29 -1.90 -16.22
N THR A 82 8.17 -2.43 -16.71
CA THR A 82 7.94 -3.88 -16.72
C THR A 82 9.01 -4.60 -17.53
N GLU A 83 9.36 -4.11 -18.71
CA GLU A 83 10.42 -4.70 -19.54
C GLU A 83 11.79 -4.62 -18.87
N VAL A 84 12.12 -3.49 -18.24
CA VAL A 84 13.38 -3.32 -17.51
C VAL A 84 13.46 -4.33 -16.36
N LEU A 85 12.44 -4.41 -15.52
CA LEU A 85 12.39 -5.34 -14.39
C LEU A 85 12.46 -6.80 -14.85
N ASP A 86 11.72 -7.17 -15.90
CA ASP A 86 11.72 -8.54 -16.45
C ASP A 86 13.10 -8.92 -17.00
N ASN A 87 13.73 -8.03 -17.77
CA ASN A 87 15.04 -8.28 -18.38
C ASN A 87 16.18 -8.33 -17.37
N MET A 88 16.09 -7.62 -16.25
CA MET A 88 17.16 -7.59 -15.26
C MET A 88 17.06 -8.71 -14.21
N TYR A 89 15.89 -9.34 -14.04
CA TYR A 89 15.64 -10.28 -12.96
C TYR A 89 16.69 -11.40 -12.84
N ASP A 90 17.02 -12.06 -13.94
CA ASP A 90 17.99 -13.17 -13.93
C ASP A 90 19.40 -12.75 -13.49
N ARG A 91 19.72 -11.46 -13.60
CA ARG A 91 21.02 -10.90 -13.22
C ARG A 91 21.07 -10.47 -11.77
N ILE A 92 19.91 -10.09 -11.19
CA ILE A 92 19.81 -9.49 -9.85
C ILE A 92 19.05 -10.35 -8.84
N LYS A 93 18.56 -11.52 -9.20
CA LYS A 93 17.78 -12.39 -8.32
C LYS A 93 18.49 -12.80 -7.01
N ASP A 94 19.82 -12.67 -6.98
CA ASP A 94 20.65 -12.92 -5.80
C ASP A 94 21.00 -11.61 -5.05
N PHE A 95 20.38 -10.48 -5.41
CA PHE A 95 20.51 -9.21 -4.69
C PHE A 95 19.52 -9.17 -3.53
N ASP A 96 19.74 -8.23 -2.61
CA ASP A 96 18.89 -8.04 -1.43
C ASP A 96 17.71 -7.11 -1.71
N GLY A 97 17.72 -6.36 -2.82
CA GLY A 97 16.62 -5.51 -3.24
C GLY A 97 16.92 -4.65 -4.46
N VAL A 98 15.90 -3.91 -4.86
CA VAL A 98 15.94 -2.93 -5.95
C VAL A 98 15.55 -1.56 -5.40
N ILE A 99 16.27 -0.52 -5.80
CA ILE A 99 15.89 0.88 -5.49
C ILE A 99 15.57 1.56 -6.81
N ILE A 100 14.38 2.16 -6.90
CA ILE A 100 13.94 2.95 -8.06
C ILE A 100 13.91 4.41 -7.65
N GLU A 101 14.78 5.26 -8.21
CA GLU A 101 14.68 6.71 -8.06
C GLU A 101 13.81 7.29 -9.16
N THR A 102 12.72 7.96 -8.81
CA THR A 102 11.85 8.66 -9.78
C THR A 102 12.33 10.08 -10.03
N THR A 103 11.95 10.66 -11.17
CA THR A 103 12.18 12.10 -11.42
C THR A 103 11.45 12.96 -10.40
N GLY A 104 11.92 14.20 -10.21
CA GLY A 104 11.28 15.16 -9.30
C GLY A 104 9.85 15.56 -9.68
N LEU A 105 9.42 15.29 -10.89
CA LEU A 105 8.08 15.60 -11.42
C LEU A 105 7.21 14.33 -11.59
N ALA A 106 7.69 13.16 -11.19
CA ALA A 106 6.96 11.93 -11.40
C ALA A 106 5.89 11.73 -10.32
N ASP A 107 4.70 11.36 -10.77
CA ASP A 107 3.70 10.70 -9.95
C ASP A 107 4.18 9.27 -9.62
N PRO A 108 4.27 8.89 -8.34
CA PRO A 108 4.70 7.55 -7.96
C PRO A 108 3.65 6.46 -8.23
N ALA A 109 2.39 6.84 -8.46
CA ALA A 109 1.30 5.89 -8.62
C ALA A 109 1.49 4.90 -9.77
N PRO A 110 1.90 5.30 -11.00
CA PRO A 110 2.14 4.36 -12.09
C PRO A 110 3.25 3.34 -11.78
N VAL A 111 4.29 3.78 -11.06
CA VAL A 111 5.37 2.89 -10.62
C VAL A 111 4.83 1.86 -9.62
N ALA A 112 4.12 2.30 -8.58
CA ALA A 112 3.50 1.42 -7.61
C ALA A 112 2.52 0.43 -8.26
N GLN A 113 1.67 0.91 -9.17
CA GLN A 113 0.70 0.08 -9.87
C GLN A 113 1.32 -1.05 -10.71
N THR A 114 2.54 -0.88 -11.21
CA THR A 114 3.26 -1.92 -11.97
C THR A 114 3.43 -3.20 -11.16
N PHE A 115 3.68 -3.09 -9.86
CA PHE A 115 3.88 -4.23 -8.96
C PHE A 115 2.59 -5.00 -8.65
N PHE A 116 1.43 -4.39 -8.86
CA PHE A 116 0.12 -5.03 -8.63
C PHE A 116 -0.54 -5.52 -9.92
N ALA A 117 -0.32 -4.84 -11.04
CA ALA A 117 -1.05 -5.08 -12.28
C ALA A 117 -0.37 -6.06 -13.23
N ASP A 118 0.97 -6.13 -13.23
CA ASP A 118 1.71 -7.02 -14.14
C ASP A 118 2.16 -8.29 -13.43
N GLN A 119 1.68 -9.43 -13.91
CA GLN A 119 1.95 -10.74 -13.31
C GLN A 119 3.44 -11.14 -13.40
N ARG A 120 4.18 -10.68 -14.41
CA ARG A 120 5.62 -10.98 -14.54
C ARG A 120 6.40 -10.28 -13.44
N VAL A 121 6.01 -9.02 -13.15
CA VAL A 121 6.64 -8.24 -12.08
C VAL A 121 6.21 -8.79 -10.71
N SER A 122 4.95 -8.98 -10.46
CA SER A 122 4.42 -9.43 -9.16
C SER A 122 4.86 -10.84 -8.75
N ASN A 123 5.27 -11.69 -9.69
CA ASN A 123 5.83 -13.01 -9.40
C ASN A 123 7.28 -12.94 -8.87
N ASN A 124 8.04 -11.94 -9.29
CA ASN A 124 9.48 -11.83 -9.05
C ASN A 124 9.85 -10.74 -8.05
N TYR A 125 8.99 -9.73 -7.91
CA TYR A 125 9.23 -8.54 -7.12
C TYR A 125 8.05 -8.25 -6.21
N ASN A 126 8.32 -7.61 -5.07
CA ASN A 126 7.29 -7.03 -4.22
C ASN A 126 7.65 -5.58 -3.89
N LEU A 127 6.65 -4.70 -3.87
CA LEU A 127 6.86 -3.31 -3.46
C LEU A 127 7.09 -3.27 -1.95
N ASP A 128 8.30 -2.89 -1.55
CA ASP A 128 8.69 -2.76 -0.14
C ASP A 128 8.14 -1.48 0.50
N GLY A 129 8.28 -0.37 -0.22
CA GLY A 129 7.75 0.91 0.22
C GLY A 129 8.08 2.06 -0.72
N ILE A 130 7.33 3.15 -0.54
CA ILE A 130 7.53 4.43 -1.24
C ILE A 130 8.06 5.44 -0.23
N ILE A 131 9.28 5.92 -0.46
CA ILE A 131 9.96 6.90 0.38
C ILE A 131 9.91 8.26 -0.32
N THR A 132 9.25 9.22 0.31
CA THR A 132 9.18 10.59 -0.22
C THR A 132 10.19 11.47 0.48
N VAL A 133 11.13 12.00 -0.29
CA VAL A 133 12.15 12.94 0.21
C VAL A 133 11.65 14.37 0.03
N VAL A 134 11.58 15.11 1.12
CA VAL A 134 10.98 16.45 1.19
C VAL A 134 12.02 17.45 1.66
N ASP A 135 12.16 18.57 0.96
CA ASP A 135 12.94 19.73 1.41
C ASP A 135 12.09 20.61 2.33
N ALA A 136 12.43 20.65 3.63
CA ALA A 136 11.66 21.38 4.64
C ALA A 136 11.49 22.88 4.31
N LYS A 137 12.46 23.48 3.59
CA LYS A 137 12.42 24.91 3.24
C LYS A 137 11.47 25.25 2.11
N HIS A 138 11.30 24.32 1.15
CA HIS A 138 10.62 24.64 -0.10
C HIS A 138 9.29 23.88 -0.30
N ILE A 139 8.98 22.87 0.53
CA ILE A 139 7.79 22.03 0.33
C ILE A 139 6.49 22.83 0.30
N VAL A 140 6.30 23.80 1.21
CA VAL A 140 5.06 24.59 1.27
C VAL A 140 4.84 25.32 -0.04
N GLN A 141 5.90 25.90 -0.63
CA GLN A 141 5.80 26.55 -1.93
C GLN A 141 5.35 25.58 -3.04
N HIS A 142 5.87 24.35 -3.04
CA HIS A 142 5.48 23.32 -4.00
C HIS A 142 4.05 22.83 -3.79
N LEU A 143 3.59 22.72 -2.55
CA LEU A 143 2.21 22.33 -2.24
C LEU A 143 1.19 23.42 -2.65
N ASP A 144 1.58 24.69 -2.52
CA ASP A 144 0.73 25.83 -2.84
C ASP A 144 0.85 26.27 -4.32
N ASP A 145 1.62 25.56 -5.15
CA ASP A 145 1.82 25.87 -6.56
C ASP A 145 0.52 25.61 -7.35
N GLU A 146 -0.08 26.71 -7.87
CA GLU A 146 -1.31 26.61 -8.64
C GLU A 146 -1.06 25.89 -9.96
N LYS A 147 -1.74 24.76 -10.17
CA LYS A 147 -1.68 24.01 -11.42
C LYS A 147 -2.86 24.38 -12.34
N PRO A 148 -2.70 24.27 -13.66
CA PRO A 148 -3.82 24.40 -14.59
C PRO A 148 -4.96 23.43 -14.27
N GLU A 149 -6.19 23.79 -14.65
CA GLU A 149 -7.36 22.93 -14.45
C GLU A 149 -7.13 21.52 -15.08
N GLY A 150 -7.30 20.48 -14.28
CA GLY A 150 -7.08 19.08 -14.68
C GLY A 150 -5.62 18.60 -14.59
N VAL A 151 -4.71 19.44 -14.10
CA VAL A 151 -3.32 19.04 -13.80
C VAL A 151 -3.17 18.89 -12.29
N GLU A 152 -2.68 17.76 -11.88
CA GLU A 152 -2.46 17.44 -10.46
C GLU A 152 -1.16 18.04 -9.94
N ASN A 153 -1.09 18.26 -8.63
CA ASN A 153 0.13 18.74 -8.00
C ASN A 153 0.99 17.54 -7.60
N GLU A 154 2.09 17.34 -8.29
CA GLU A 154 2.98 16.20 -8.13
C GLU A 154 3.52 16.06 -6.70
N SER A 155 3.76 17.20 -6.01
CA SER A 155 4.26 17.18 -4.63
C SER A 155 3.21 16.67 -3.64
N VAL A 156 1.93 17.00 -3.90
CA VAL A 156 0.80 16.48 -3.12
C VAL A 156 0.68 14.97 -3.32
N GLU A 157 0.76 14.50 -4.56
CA GLU A 157 0.70 13.06 -4.86
C GLU A 157 1.88 12.29 -4.26
N GLN A 158 3.10 12.83 -4.40
CA GLN A 158 4.29 12.23 -3.80
C GLN A 158 4.15 12.05 -2.28
N LEU A 159 3.54 13.00 -1.58
CA LEU A 159 3.23 12.88 -0.15
C LEU A 159 2.10 11.88 0.11
N ALA A 160 1.03 11.92 -0.68
CA ALA A 160 -0.11 11.04 -0.50
C ALA A 160 0.25 9.55 -0.67
N PHE A 161 1.18 9.25 -1.57
CA PHE A 161 1.66 7.87 -1.80
C PHE A 161 2.76 7.43 -0.85
N ALA A 162 3.35 8.32 -0.06
CA ALA A 162 4.45 7.99 0.84
C ALA A 162 4.07 6.94 1.88
N ASP A 163 4.94 5.95 2.06
CA ASP A 163 4.95 5.07 3.22
C ASP A 163 5.82 5.63 4.34
N ARG A 164 6.87 6.36 3.96
CA ARG A 164 7.72 7.11 4.87
C ARG A 164 8.10 8.43 4.25
N ILE A 165 8.14 9.47 5.06
CA ILE A 165 8.50 10.82 4.64
C ILE A 165 9.81 11.20 5.28
N MET A 166 10.81 11.45 4.46
CA MET A 166 12.09 11.96 4.90
C MET A 166 12.12 13.49 4.76
N LEU A 167 11.84 14.20 5.85
CA LEU A 167 11.86 15.64 5.91
C LEU A 167 13.31 16.11 6.06
N ASN A 168 13.90 16.45 4.93
CA ASN A 168 15.31 16.78 4.80
C ASN A 168 15.57 18.29 4.88
N LYS A 169 16.81 18.68 5.09
CA LYS A 169 17.27 20.07 5.19
C LYS A 169 16.60 20.85 6.33
N ILE A 170 16.30 20.19 7.44
CA ILE A 170 15.71 20.83 8.62
C ILE A 170 16.59 21.94 9.22
N ASP A 171 17.88 21.94 8.89
CA ASP A 171 18.84 22.99 9.24
C ASP A 171 18.56 24.34 8.55
N LEU A 172 17.71 24.38 7.52
CA LEU A 172 17.34 25.59 6.80
C LEU A 172 16.07 26.26 7.31
N VAL A 173 15.39 25.68 8.29
CA VAL A 173 14.15 26.18 8.89
C VAL A 173 14.29 26.31 10.40
N ASN A 174 13.50 27.20 11.01
CA ASN A 174 13.41 27.30 12.46
C ASN A 174 12.34 26.32 13.00
N GLU A 175 12.26 26.19 14.34
CA GLU A 175 11.34 25.25 15.01
C GLU A 175 9.87 25.49 14.66
N GLN A 176 9.45 26.76 14.52
CA GLN A 176 8.07 27.10 14.16
C GLN A 176 7.78 26.73 12.69
N GLU A 177 8.68 27.11 11.78
CA GLU A 177 8.57 26.75 10.35
C GLU A 177 8.53 25.21 10.19
N LEU A 178 9.34 24.48 10.96
CA LEU A 178 9.36 23.01 10.93
C LEU A 178 8.03 22.43 11.39
N SER A 179 7.47 22.93 12.47
CA SER A 179 6.16 22.50 13.00
C SER A 179 5.03 22.77 11.98
N ASP A 180 5.05 23.93 11.33
CA ASP A 180 4.05 24.30 10.33
C ASP A 180 4.15 23.40 9.09
N VAL A 181 5.38 23.08 8.66
CA VAL A 181 5.63 22.13 7.56
C VAL A 181 5.13 20.74 7.89
N GLU A 182 5.41 20.25 9.10
CA GLU A 182 4.91 18.94 9.52
C GLU A 182 3.39 18.88 9.57
N ALA A 183 2.76 19.93 10.12
CA ALA A 183 1.30 20.02 10.15
C ALA A 183 0.72 19.97 8.72
N ARG A 184 1.34 20.67 7.79
CA ARG A 184 0.93 20.70 6.37
C ARG A 184 1.10 19.34 5.69
N ILE A 185 2.20 18.65 5.96
CA ILE A 185 2.43 17.27 5.45
C ILE A 185 1.40 16.32 6.04
N LYS A 186 1.15 16.38 7.35
CA LYS A 186 0.19 15.51 8.03
C LYS A 186 -1.24 15.72 7.58
N SER A 187 -1.61 16.92 7.13
CA SER A 187 -2.96 17.16 6.56
C SER A 187 -3.18 16.38 5.26
N ILE A 188 -2.13 16.09 4.50
CA ILE A 188 -2.19 15.29 3.27
C ILE A 188 -2.06 13.81 3.58
N ASN A 189 -1.04 13.44 4.36
CA ASN A 189 -0.76 12.05 4.75
C ASN A 189 -0.44 11.98 6.24
N GLY A 190 -1.46 11.75 7.06
CA GLY A 190 -1.34 11.65 8.51
C GLY A 190 -0.75 10.33 9.01
N PHE A 191 -0.53 9.36 8.10
CA PHE A 191 -0.15 7.99 8.47
C PHE A 191 1.31 7.66 8.22
N ALA A 192 1.97 8.36 7.28
CA ALA A 192 3.36 8.13 6.99
C ALA A 192 4.24 8.71 8.12
N PRO A 193 5.12 7.90 8.74
CA PRO A 193 6.11 8.41 9.69
C PRO A 193 7.01 9.44 9.04
N ILE A 194 7.28 10.53 9.76
CA ILE A 194 8.16 11.63 9.31
C ILE A 194 9.51 11.51 10.02
N PHE A 195 10.58 11.41 9.24
CA PHE A 195 11.96 11.37 9.73
C PHE A 195 12.68 12.69 9.43
N HIS A 196 13.21 13.32 10.46
CA HIS A 196 13.96 14.56 10.32
C HIS A 196 15.40 14.28 9.93
N THR A 197 15.87 14.89 8.84
CA THR A 197 17.22 14.65 8.35
C THR A 197 17.92 15.94 7.90
N GLN A 198 19.25 15.87 7.91
CA GLN A 198 20.15 16.85 7.30
C GLN A 198 21.08 16.11 6.35
N ASN A 199 21.29 16.66 5.17
CA ASN A 199 22.11 16.02 4.13
C ASN A 199 21.69 14.58 3.82
N SER A 200 20.41 14.26 3.98
CA SER A 200 19.83 12.94 3.76
C SER A 200 20.47 11.81 4.61
N ILE A 201 21.03 12.15 5.78
CA ILE A 201 21.66 11.17 6.67
C ILE A 201 20.59 10.55 7.57
N ILE A 202 20.41 9.24 7.44
CA ILE A 202 19.46 8.43 8.22
C ILE A 202 19.98 6.98 8.25
N ASP A 203 19.61 6.20 9.26
CA ASP A 203 19.88 4.74 9.24
C ASP A 203 19.13 4.10 8.07
N PRO A 204 19.80 3.43 7.10
CA PRO A 204 19.14 2.78 5.99
C PRO A 204 18.05 1.78 6.39
N LYS A 205 18.13 1.18 7.56
CA LYS A 205 17.13 0.25 8.08
C LYS A 205 15.77 0.90 8.29
N GLU A 206 15.73 2.21 8.47
CA GLU A 206 14.47 2.95 8.56
C GLU A 206 13.78 3.10 7.21
N LEU A 207 14.44 2.80 6.10
CA LEU A 207 13.93 3.05 4.76
C LEU A 207 13.85 1.80 3.86
N ILE A 208 14.52 0.72 4.25
CA ILE A 208 14.67 -0.49 3.43
C ILE A 208 14.15 -1.69 4.19
N ASN A 209 13.52 -2.62 3.48
CA ASN A 209 12.88 -3.80 4.05
C ASN A 209 11.79 -3.42 5.07
N ILE A 210 11.14 -2.30 4.83
CA ILE A 210 10.08 -1.79 5.71
C ILE A 210 8.79 -2.57 5.57
N GLY A 211 8.62 -3.31 4.45
CA GLY A 211 7.44 -4.10 4.20
C GLY A 211 6.15 -3.29 4.25
N ALA A 212 6.17 -2.07 3.74
CA ALA A 212 5.03 -1.15 3.88
C ALA A 212 3.77 -1.66 3.17
N PHE A 213 3.93 -2.58 2.23
CA PHE A 213 2.85 -3.32 1.58
C PHE A 213 2.68 -4.74 2.16
N ASP A 214 3.50 -5.10 3.15
CA ASP A 214 3.32 -6.24 4.02
C ASP A 214 2.69 -5.72 5.33
N LEU A 215 1.39 -5.96 5.47
CA LEU A 215 0.64 -5.37 6.59
C LEU A 215 1.04 -5.98 7.93
N GLU A 216 1.60 -7.19 7.95
CA GLU A 216 2.12 -7.82 9.15
C GLU A 216 3.30 -7.03 9.71
N LYS A 217 4.29 -6.75 8.87
CA LYS A 217 5.42 -5.91 9.25
C LYS A 217 4.99 -4.50 9.67
N THR A 218 4.02 -3.92 8.96
CA THR A 218 3.50 -2.59 9.29
C THR A 218 2.87 -2.58 10.69
N LEU A 219 2.08 -3.59 11.04
CA LEU A 219 1.46 -3.70 12.37
C LEU A 219 2.45 -4.08 13.47
N GLU A 220 3.51 -4.84 13.16
CA GLU A 220 4.58 -5.13 14.10
C GLU A 220 5.44 -3.91 14.43
N MET A 221 5.72 -3.08 13.42
CA MET A 221 6.53 -1.87 13.56
C MET A 221 5.76 -0.72 14.19
N ASP A 222 4.48 -0.59 13.88
CA ASP A 222 3.60 0.43 14.41
C ASP A 222 2.19 -0.15 14.68
N PRO A 223 1.97 -0.73 15.88
CA PRO A 223 0.65 -1.25 16.26
C PRO A 223 -0.45 -0.17 16.30
N GLU A 224 -0.07 1.10 16.43
CA GLU A 224 -0.98 2.26 16.49
C GLU A 224 -1.14 2.94 15.11
N PHE A 225 -0.50 2.43 14.06
CA PHE A 225 -0.54 2.98 12.70
C PHE A 225 -1.95 3.33 12.19
N LEU A 226 -2.98 2.62 12.66
CA LEU A 226 -4.37 2.84 12.30
C LEU A 226 -5.17 3.59 13.40
N ASP A 227 -4.53 4.06 14.47
CA ASP A 227 -5.21 4.67 15.65
C ASP A 227 -5.17 6.21 15.64
N THR A 228 -4.81 6.85 14.55
CA THR A 228 -4.74 8.31 14.49
C THR A 228 -6.13 8.96 14.46
N GLU A 229 -6.51 9.62 15.55
CA GLU A 229 -7.61 10.60 15.59
C GLU A 229 -7.15 11.92 14.94
N ALA A 230 -6.91 11.92 13.65
CA ALA A 230 -6.52 13.13 12.94
C ALA A 230 -7.69 13.66 12.12
N GLU A 231 -8.57 14.40 12.76
CA GLU A 231 -9.43 15.37 12.08
C GLU A 231 -8.66 16.68 11.96
N HIS A 232 -8.16 16.98 10.77
CA HIS A 232 -7.62 18.30 10.44
C HIS A 232 -8.39 18.86 9.25
N GLU A 233 -9.23 19.86 9.52
CA GLU A 233 -9.83 20.71 8.50
C GLU A 233 -8.75 21.64 7.94
N HIS A 234 -8.27 21.38 6.73
CA HIS A 234 -7.54 22.31 5.89
C HIS A 234 -8.14 22.29 4.49
N ASP A 235 -8.05 23.42 3.80
CA ASP A 235 -8.62 23.69 2.47
C ASP A 235 -7.92 22.89 1.33
N ASP A 236 -7.42 21.73 1.64
CA ASP A 236 -6.73 20.84 0.70
C ASP A 236 -7.68 19.75 0.21
N ARG A 237 -7.78 19.64 -1.09
CA ARG A 237 -8.60 18.60 -1.72
C ARG A 237 -8.11 17.17 -1.44
N VAL A 238 -6.84 17.01 -1.12
CA VAL A 238 -6.26 15.71 -0.76
C VAL A 238 -6.11 15.60 0.74
N THR A 239 -6.76 14.60 1.31
CA THR A 239 -6.78 14.37 2.75
C THR A 239 -6.61 12.89 3.06
N SER A 240 -6.30 12.59 4.31
CA SER A 240 -6.29 11.25 4.84
C SER A 240 -7.38 11.08 5.89
N THR A 241 -8.00 9.91 5.92
CA THR A 241 -9.01 9.56 6.91
C THR A 241 -8.83 8.14 7.42
N SER A 242 -9.09 7.95 8.72
CA SER A 242 -9.09 6.63 9.35
C SER A 242 -10.45 6.32 9.93
N MET A 243 -10.77 5.04 9.99
CA MET A 243 -12.00 4.54 10.58
C MET A 243 -11.71 3.29 11.37
N LYS A 244 -12.27 3.22 12.57
CA LYS A 244 -12.16 2.07 13.45
C LYS A 244 -13.52 1.75 14.04
N PHE A 245 -13.93 0.50 13.99
CA PHE A 245 -15.14 0.04 14.67
C PHE A 245 -15.02 -1.44 15.06
N GLU A 246 -15.68 -1.80 16.15
CA GLU A 246 -15.78 -3.19 16.60
C GLU A 246 -16.82 -3.95 15.79
N GLY A 247 -16.57 -5.23 15.58
CA GLY A 247 -17.46 -6.16 14.90
C GLY A 247 -16.81 -6.83 13.70
N GLU A 248 -17.57 -7.69 13.07
CA GLU A 248 -17.13 -8.51 11.96
C GLU A 248 -17.90 -8.15 10.69
N LEU A 249 -17.23 -8.16 9.55
CA LEU A 249 -17.81 -7.85 8.24
C LEU A 249 -18.28 -9.10 7.50
N ASN A 250 -19.28 -8.93 6.66
CA ASN A 250 -19.62 -9.87 5.61
C ASN A 250 -18.75 -9.56 4.38
N VAL A 251 -17.85 -10.48 4.03
CA VAL A 251 -16.89 -10.29 2.94
C VAL A 251 -17.58 -10.00 1.59
N ASN A 252 -18.69 -10.64 1.29
CA ASN A 252 -19.43 -10.41 0.04
C ASN A 252 -20.03 -8.99 -0.04
N LYS A 253 -20.47 -8.42 1.11
CA LYS A 253 -20.94 -7.04 1.16
C LYS A 253 -19.75 -6.08 0.99
N LEU A 254 -18.62 -6.36 1.66
CA LEU A 254 -17.40 -5.58 1.56
C LEU A 254 -16.88 -5.52 0.12
N GLU A 255 -16.70 -6.66 -0.53
CA GLU A 255 -16.22 -6.73 -1.92
C GLU A 255 -17.11 -5.95 -2.88
N ARG A 256 -18.43 -6.05 -2.69
CA ARG A 256 -19.41 -5.28 -3.48
C ARG A 256 -19.28 -3.78 -3.23
N TYR A 257 -19.16 -3.38 -1.95
CA TYR A 257 -19.01 -1.98 -1.57
C TYR A 257 -17.74 -1.40 -2.15
N ILE A 258 -16.60 -2.07 -1.96
CA ILE A 258 -15.31 -1.65 -2.49
C ILE A 258 -15.32 -1.60 -4.03
N GLY A 259 -15.91 -2.61 -4.68
CA GLY A 259 -16.06 -2.60 -6.14
C GLY A 259 -16.90 -1.44 -6.68
N ASN A 260 -17.92 -0.99 -5.93
CA ASN A 260 -18.68 0.21 -6.27
C ASN A 260 -17.87 1.49 -6.01
N LEU A 261 -17.23 1.58 -4.85
CA LEU A 261 -16.38 2.70 -4.46
C LEU A 261 -15.27 2.94 -5.50
N MET A 262 -14.59 1.85 -5.93
CA MET A 262 -13.56 1.94 -6.98
C MET A 262 -14.12 2.42 -8.31
N ARG A 263 -15.32 2.02 -8.67
CA ARG A 263 -15.94 2.41 -9.95
C ARG A 263 -16.38 3.88 -9.95
N GLU A 264 -16.84 4.38 -8.80
CA GLU A 264 -17.39 5.72 -8.67
C GLU A 264 -16.34 6.77 -8.31
N HIS A 265 -15.35 6.39 -7.50
CA HIS A 265 -14.37 7.31 -6.90
C HIS A 265 -12.91 6.83 -7.00
N GLY A 266 -12.62 5.76 -7.77
CA GLY A 266 -11.29 5.16 -7.79
C GLY A 266 -10.17 6.09 -8.26
N GLU A 267 -10.49 7.08 -9.10
CA GLU A 267 -9.53 8.12 -9.51
C GLU A 267 -9.17 9.09 -8.37
N ASN A 268 -10.08 9.27 -7.41
CA ASN A 268 -9.90 10.14 -6.26
C ASN A 268 -9.28 9.41 -5.05
N LEU A 269 -9.27 8.08 -5.06
CA LEU A 269 -8.67 7.26 -4.00
C LEU A 269 -7.23 6.95 -4.36
N PHE A 270 -6.28 7.59 -3.71
CA PHE A 270 -4.86 7.43 -4.00
C PHE A 270 -4.30 6.18 -3.33
N ARG A 271 -4.59 6.02 -2.05
CA ARG A 271 -4.13 4.88 -1.26
C ARG A 271 -5.14 4.48 -0.22
N TYR A 272 -5.23 3.19 0.04
CA TYR A 272 -6.05 2.67 1.11
C TYR A 272 -5.48 1.38 1.66
N LYS A 273 -5.65 1.20 2.97
CA LYS A 273 -5.22 0.00 3.71
C LYS A 273 -6.24 -0.31 4.80
N GLY A 274 -6.31 -1.57 5.18
CA GLY A 274 -7.16 -1.98 6.30
C GLY A 274 -6.86 -3.38 6.80
N VAL A 275 -7.15 -3.58 8.08
CA VAL A 275 -7.18 -4.89 8.73
C VAL A 275 -8.59 -5.13 9.23
N LEU A 276 -9.18 -6.22 8.79
CA LEU A 276 -10.60 -6.45 8.93
C LEU A 276 -10.89 -7.79 9.59
N ALA A 277 -11.86 -7.78 10.47
CA ALA A 277 -12.46 -8.99 11.00
C ALA A 277 -13.59 -9.44 10.07
N VAL A 278 -13.46 -10.61 9.47
CA VAL A 278 -14.48 -11.22 8.61
C VAL A 278 -15.25 -12.29 9.39
N LYS A 279 -16.55 -12.25 9.28
CA LYS A 279 -17.43 -13.20 9.98
C LYS A 279 -17.25 -14.63 9.48
N GLY A 280 -17.00 -15.54 10.41
CA GLY A 280 -16.81 -16.95 10.10
C GLY A 280 -15.39 -17.34 9.71
N VAL A 281 -14.44 -16.40 9.81
CA VAL A 281 -13.02 -16.63 9.54
C VAL A 281 -12.19 -16.20 10.74
N ASP A 282 -11.18 -16.99 11.08
CA ASP A 282 -10.29 -16.71 12.21
C ASP A 282 -9.02 -15.96 11.77
N GLU A 283 -8.73 -15.95 10.49
CA GLU A 283 -7.65 -15.16 9.90
C GLU A 283 -8.06 -13.68 9.80
N LYS A 284 -7.07 -12.80 9.95
CA LYS A 284 -7.23 -11.38 9.68
C LYS A 284 -7.29 -11.16 8.17
N TYR A 285 -8.31 -10.45 7.70
CA TYR A 285 -8.41 -10.06 6.30
C TYR A 285 -7.68 -8.74 6.08
N VAL A 286 -6.76 -8.76 5.14
CA VAL A 286 -5.97 -7.60 4.74
C VAL A 286 -6.53 -7.02 3.46
N PHE A 287 -6.66 -5.72 3.44
CA PHE A 287 -7.18 -4.96 2.33
C PHE A 287 -6.24 -3.79 2.04
N GLN A 288 -5.80 -3.68 0.81
CA GLN A 288 -4.91 -2.57 0.40
C GLN A 288 -5.06 -2.26 -1.08
N GLY A 289 -4.71 -1.04 -1.46
CA GLY A 289 -4.71 -0.67 -2.85
C GLY A 289 -4.09 0.68 -3.14
N VAL A 290 -3.87 0.88 -4.44
CA VAL A 290 -3.31 2.08 -5.06
C VAL A 290 -4.20 2.44 -6.24
N HIS A 291 -4.89 3.57 -6.17
CA HIS A 291 -5.93 3.95 -7.12
C HIS A 291 -6.95 2.83 -7.36
N MET A 292 -7.23 2.52 -8.64
CA MET A 292 -8.21 1.51 -9.02
C MET A 292 -7.71 0.06 -8.83
N LEU A 293 -6.47 -0.14 -8.43
CA LEU A 293 -5.93 -1.46 -8.15
C LEU A 293 -6.08 -1.79 -6.68
N PHE A 294 -6.82 -2.84 -6.43
CA PHE A 294 -7.09 -3.28 -5.08
C PHE A 294 -6.77 -4.77 -4.92
N GLY A 295 -6.26 -5.12 -3.76
CA GLY A 295 -6.07 -6.49 -3.34
C GLY A 295 -6.59 -6.69 -1.93
N GLY A 296 -7.24 -7.84 -1.71
CA GLY A 296 -7.63 -8.28 -0.39
C GLY A 296 -7.43 -9.78 -0.29
N ASP A 297 -6.82 -10.23 0.80
CA ASP A 297 -6.58 -11.64 1.05
C ASP A 297 -6.59 -11.92 2.56
N TYR A 298 -6.84 -13.18 2.89
CA TYR A 298 -6.66 -13.68 4.24
C TYR A 298 -5.16 -13.91 4.46
N SER A 299 -4.58 -13.09 5.28
CA SER A 299 -3.16 -13.19 5.52
C SER A 299 -2.85 -14.34 6.48
N ARG A 300 -2.19 -15.34 5.96
CA ARG A 300 -1.62 -16.43 6.79
C ARG A 300 -0.48 -15.93 7.66
N ASP A 301 0.13 -14.84 7.26
CA ASP A 301 1.32 -14.28 7.87
C ASP A 301 0.96 -13.31 9.02
N ILE A 302 -0.12 -12.52 8.91
CA ILE A 302 -0.63 -11.66 10.01
C ILE A 302 -1.25 -12.50 11.14
N GLY A 303 -1.56 -13.75 10.84
CA GLY A 303 -2.01 -14.70 11.81
C GLY A 303 -3.50 -14.60 12.14
N LEU A 304 -3.86 -15.34 13.16
CA LEU A 304 -5.22 -15.50 13.63
C LEU A 304 -5.56 -14.40 14.64
N TRP A 305 -6.84 -14.07 14.73
CA TRP A 305 -7.36 -13.36 15.89
C TRP A 305 -7.07 -14.17 17.14
N LYS A 306 -6.43 -13.57 18.14
CA LYS A 306 -6.08 -14.24 19.39
C LYS A 306 -7.33 -14.47 20.24
N GLU A 307 -7.32 -15.50 21.06
CA GLU A 307 -8.42 -15.74 22.01
C GLU A 307 -8.53 -14.57 22.98
N GLY A 308 -9.72 -13.94 23.03
CA GLY A 308 -9.98 -12.74 23.83
C GLY A 308 -9.56 -11.42 23.18
N GLU A 309 -8.99 -11.42 21.97
CA GLU A 309 -8.76 -10.21 21.18
C GLU A 309 -10.08 -9.69 20.62
N THR A 310 -10.33 -8.38 20.80
CA THR A 310 -11.52 -7.74 20.23
C THR A 310 -11.43 -7.76 18.71
N ARG A 311 -12.43 -8.35 18.05
CA ARG A 311 -12.54 -8.33 16.61
C ARG A 311 -13.00 -6.97 16.15
N GLU A 312 -12.13 -6.27 15.44
CA GLU A 312 -12.36 -4.90 14.98
C GLU A 312 -11.92 -4.73 13.53
N CYS A 313 -12.45 -3.72 12.90
CA CYS A 313 -12.10 -3.32 11.55
C CYS A 313 -11.44 -1.96 11.59
N ARG A 314 -10.30 -1.84 10.93
CA ARG A 314 -9.54 -0.59 10.80
C ARG A 314 -9.29 -0.31 9.33
N PHE A 315 -9.57 0.92 8.90
CA PHE A 315 -9.37 1.39 7.53
C PHE A 315 -8.65 2.71 7.53
N VAL A 316 -7.82 2.89 6.52
CA VAL A 316 -7.20 4.17 6.17
C VAL A 316 -7.43 4.43 4.70
N PHE A 317 -7.84 5.65 4.38
CA PHE A 317 -7.96 6.15 3.01
C PHE A 317 -7.19 7.45 2.87
N ILE A 318 -6.48 7.60 1.77
CA ILE A 318 -5.85 8.84 1.35
C ILE A 318 -6.37 9.13 -0.05
N GLY A 319 -6.90 10.32 -0.27
CA GLY A 319 -7.47 10.69 -1.56
C GLY A 319 -7.99 12.10 -1.63
N ARG A 320 -8.56 12.43 -2.76
CA ARG A 320 -9.10 13.74 -3.06
C ARG A 320 -10.60 13.79 -2.79
N ASP A 321 -11.05 14.89 -2.17
CA ASP A 321 -12.46 15.16 -1.91
C ASP A 321 -13.17 13.97 -1.21
N LEU A 322 -12.51 13.37 -0.21
CA LEU A 322 -13.05 12.22 0.51
C LEU A 322 -14.25 12.61 1.35
N ASP A 323 -15.38 11.94 1.13
CA ASP A 323 -16.54 12.02 2.01
C ASP A 323 -16.39 10.98 3.14
N HIS A 324 -15.85 11.45 4.27
CA HIS A 324 -15.61 10.62 5.46
C HIS A 324 -16.88 9.91 5.95
N ASP A 325 -18.01 10.65 6.02
CA ASP A 325 -19.28 10.12 6.54
C ASP A 325 -19.84 9.05 5.60
N ALA A 326 -19.75 9.27 4.29
CA ALA A 326 -20.17 8.29 3.29
C ALA A 326 -19.31 7.02 3.31
N LEU A 327 -17.99 7.16 3.45
CA LEU A 327 -17.06 6.04 3.58
C LEU A 327 -17.35 5.23 4.84
N GLN A 328 -17.47 5.89 5.99
CA GLN A 328 -17.77 5.24 7.27
C GLN A 328 -19.11 4.51 7.22
N LYS A 329 -20.15 5.17 6.74
CA LYS A 329 -21.48 4.58 6.63
C LYS A 329 -21.47 3.35 5.72
N GLY A 330 -20.83 3.43 4.54
CA GLY A 330 -20.77 2.32 3.59
C GLY A 330 -20.03 1.11 4.16
N LEU A 331 -18.93 1.33 4.91
CA LEU A 331 -18.22 0.26 5.59
C LEU A 331 -19.03 -0.36 6.72
N MET A 332 -19.73 0.45 7.52
CA MET A 332 -20.60 -0.05 8.59
C MET A 332 -21.79 -0.87 8.05
N GLU A 333 -22.33 -0.54 6.87
CA GLU A 333 -23.36 -1.32 6.19
C GLU A 333 -22.87 -2.71 5.74
N CYS A 334 -21.53 -2.90 5.68
CA CYS A 334 -20.94 -4.20 5.42
C CYS A 334 -20.87 -5.13 6.62
N GLN A 335 -21.26 -4.69 7.83
CA GLN A 335 -21.28 -5.55 9.01
C GLN A 335 -22.12 -6.80 8.78
N ALA A 336 -21.66 -7.90 9.40
CA ALA A 336 -22.35 -9.17 9.35
C ALA A 336 -23.66 -9.10 10.15
N GLU A 337 -24.69 -9.68 9.57
CA GLU A 337 -26.01 -9.71 10.20
C GLU A 337 -26.08 -10.78 11.30
N GLU A 338 -26.94 -10.57 12.27
CA GLU A 338 -27.31 -11.64 13.20
C GLU A 338 -28.04 -12.77 12.42
N LEU A 339 -27.60 -13.99 12.69
CA LEU A 339 -28.17 -15.15 12.01
C LEU A 339 -29.53 -15.52 12.57
N ARG A 340 -30.49 -15.73 11.67
CA ARG A 340 -31.83 -16.19 12.01
C ARG A 340 -31.90 -17.67 12.38
N PHE A 341 -31.01 -18.50 11.79
CA PHE A 341 -30.98 -19.94 11.95
C PHE A 341 -29.65 -20.41 12.54
N ASN A 342 -29.69 -21.52 13.24
CA ASN A 342 -28.54 -22.17 13.85
C ASN A 342 -28.05 -23.38 13.05
N LEU A 343 -26.85 -23.85 13.39
CA LEU A 343 -26.33 -25.10 12.83
C LEU A 343 -27.28 -26.26 13.18
N GLY A 344 -27.67 -27.01 12.19
CA GLY A 344 -28.58 -28.17 12.32
C GLY A 344 -30.04 -27.84 12.15
N ASP A 345 -30.43 -26.59 12.06
CA ASP A 345 -31.83 -26.21 11.80
C ASP A 345 -32.30 -26.70 10.42
N THR A 346 -33.57 -27.11 10.38
CA THR A 346 -34.25 -27.42 9.13
C THR A 346 -34.82 -26.16 8.51
N VAL A 347 -34.53 -25.93 7.23
CA VAL A 347 -34.95 -24.76 6.48
C VAL A 347 -35.54 -25.18 5.14
N TYR A 348 -36.39 -24.32 4.59
CA TYR A 348 -36.87 -24.47 3.21
C TYR A 348 -36.18 -23.46 2.31
N ALA A 349 -35.30 -23.96 1.46
CA ALA A 349 -34.55 -23.13 0.49
C ALA A 349 -35.24 -23.15 -0.86
N ASN A 350 -35.31 -21.98 -1.52
CA ASN A 350 -35.82 -21.87 -2.88
C ASN A 350 -34.68 -22.10 -3.89
N ILE A 351 -34.70 -23.26 -4.52
CA ILE A 351 -33.78 -23.66 -5.60
C ILE A 351 -34.49 -23.82 -6.94
N GLY A 352 -35.57 -23.06 -7.16
CA GLY A 352 -36.54 -23.20 -8.23
C GLY A 352 -37.90 -23.69 -7.69
N GLU A 353 -37.87 -24.50 -6.65
CA GLU A 353 -38.99 -24.85 -5.77
C GLU A 353 -38.50 -24.85 -4.32
N PHE A 354 -39.41 -24.71 -3.35
CA PHE A 354 -39.07 -24.76 -1.94
C PHE A 354 -38.74 -26.19 -1.54
N THR A 355 -37.48 -26.43 -1.26
CA THR A 355 -36.96 -27.75 -0.88
C THR A 355 -36.43 -27.72 0.56
N GLU A 356 -36.75 -28.79 1.32
CA GLU A 356 -36.28 -28.95 2.67
C GLU A 356 -34.75 -29.24 2.70
N GLY A 357 -34.05 -28.51 3.52
CA GLY A 357 -32.62 -28.70 3.73
C GLY A 357 -32.25 -28.49 5.21
N ARG A 358 -31.04 -28.90 5.57
CA ARG A 358 -30.51 -28.72 6.92
C ARG A 358 -29.29 -27.82 6.87
N ILE A 359 -29.19 -26.85 7.75
CA ILE A 359 -28.02 -25.98 7.92
C ILE A 359 -26.83 -26.83 8.39
N ILE A 360 -25.78 -26.90 7.60
CA ILE A 360 -24.58 -27.70 7.89
C ILE A 360 -23.36 -26.84 8.18
N LYS A 361 -23.37 -25.58 7.80
CA LYS A 361 -22.31 -24.61 8.12
C LYS A 361 -22.92 -23.20 8.18
N LEU A 362 -22.39 -22.40 9.08
CA LEU A 362 -22.67 -20.96 9.21
C LEU A 362 -21.46 -20.20 8.66
N TRP A 363 -21.71 -19.13 7.95
CA TRP A 363 -20.69 -18.25 7.37
C TRP A 363 -19.67 -18.99 6.47
N ASP A 364 -20.17 -19.59 5.41
CA ASP A 364 -19.36 -20.27 4.43
C ASP A 364 -19.07 -19.35 3.24
N GLU A 365 -17.78 -19.02 3.05
CA GLU A 365 -17.33 -18.09 1.98
C GLU A 365 -18.19 -16.81 1.90
N GLY A 366 -18.42 -16.17 3.05
CA GLY A 366 -19.21 -14.94 3.18
C GLY A 366 -20.71 -15.13 3.07
N ASN A 367 -21.20 -16.35 2.83
CA ASN A 367 -22.63 -16.66 2.84
C ASN A 367 -23.07 -17.03 4.26
N PRO A 368 -24.18 -16.45 4.78
CA PRO A 368 -24.65 -16.70 6.12
C PRO A 368 -24.93 -18.18 6.42
N TYR A 369 -25.38 -18.94 5.43
CA TYR A 369 -25.76 -20.33 5.60
C TYR A 369 -25.30 -21.21 4.42
N LEU A 370 -24.74 -22.38 4.74
CA LEU A 370 -24.63 -23.50 3.84
C LEU A 370 -25.63 -24.58 4.28
N SER A 371 -26.52 -24.98 3.39
CA SER A 371 -27.52 -26.03 3.67
C SER A 371 -27.31 -27.24 2.76
N LEU A 372 -27.41 -28.43 3.34
CA LEU A 372 -27.48 -29.68 2.60
C LEU A 372 -28.94 -29.97 2.24
N ILE A 373 -29.22 -30.01 0.95
CA ILE A 373 -30.53 -30.38 0.41
C ILE A 373 -30.46 -31.84 0.04
N HIS A 374 -31.28 -32.69 0.66
CA HIS A 374 -31.43 -34.07 0.26
C HIS A 374 -32.22 -34.16 -1.03
N ILE A 375 -31.54 -34.34 -2.16
CA ILE A 375 -32.16 -34.79 -3.38
C ILE A 375 -32.40 -36.31 -3.17
N SER A 376 -33.60 -36.70 -2.86
CA SER A 376 -34.00 -38.13 -2.92
C SER A 376 -33.81 -38.63 -4.34
N GLU A 377 -32.94 -39.64 -4.54
CA GLU A 377 -32.85 -40.31 -5.82
C GLU A 377 -34.24 -40.74 -6.27
N PRO A 378 -34.60 -40.52 -7.54
CA PRO A 378 -35.88 -40.98 -8.04
C PRO A 378 -35.94 -42.51 -7.90
N THR A 379 -36.81 -42.97 -7.02
CA THR A 379 -37.13 -44.42 -6.92
C THR A 379 -37.46 -44.94 -8.29
N ARG A 380 -36.54 -45.75 -8.86
CA ARG A 380 -36.87 -46.57 -10.02
C ARG A 380 -38.07 -47.39 -9.66
N ARG A 381 -39.24 -47.01 -10.19
CA ARG A 381 -40.38 -47.92 -10.22
C ARG A 381 -40.03 -49.08 -11.15
N SER A 382 -39.92 -50.25 -10.56
CA SER A 382 -39.88 -51.54 -11.25
C SER A 382 -41.16 -51.77 -12.06
#